data_4d4365f94a9295c997c6402f00ea2eea
#
_entry.id   4d4365f94a9295c997c6402f00ea2eea
#
_cell.length_a   1.000
_cell.length_b   1.000
_cell.length_c   1.000
_cell.angle_alpha   90.00
_cell.angle_beta   90.00
_cell.angle_gamma   90.00
#
_symmetry.space_group_name_H-M   'P 1'
#
loop_
_entity.id
_entity.type
_entity.pdbx_description
1 polymer ?
#
loop_
_entity_poly.entity_id
_entity_poly.type
_entity_poly.pdbx_seq_one_letter_code
_entity_poly.pdbx_strand_id
1 'polypeptide(L)'
;MEEGIRLNTGVEFASRDAPASDVQLARVIPLARKFFPLGEQIDVNPWVGSRPCLPDMLPVIGESAHRRGLWFAFGHAHHGLTLAAASGRLLAQMVK
;
A
#
# COMPACT_ATOMS: atom_id res chain seq x y z
N MET A 1 3.64 19.66 -4.75
CA MET A 1 3.25 19.39 -3.36
C MET A 1 3.49 20.67 -2.59
N GLU A 2 2.44 21.26 -2.09
CA GLU A 2 2.50 22.61 -1.46
C GLU A 2 3.19 22.58 -0.08
N GLU A 3 3.27 21.41 0.55
CA GLU A 3 3.75 21.25 1.94
C GLU A 3 5.18 20.68 2.06
N GLY A 4 5.90 20.45 0.95
CA GLY A 4 7.29 20.00 0.98
C GLY A 4 7.53 18.54 0.56
N ILE A 5 8.65 17.97 1.00
CA ILE A 5 9.09 16.61 0.65
C ILE A 5 8.48 15.61 1.65
N ARG A 6 7.85 14.56 1.12
CA ARG A 6 7.35 13.43 1.92
C ARG A 6 8.30 12.23 1.83
N LEU A 7 8.79 11.77 2.96
CA LEU A 7 9.53 10.52 3.06
C LEU A 7 8.58 9.34 3.31
N ASN A 8 8.71 8.31 2.52
CA ASN A 8 8.00 7.04 2.73
C ASN A 8 8.99 5.95 3.08
N THR A 9 8.53 5.03 3.93
CA THR A 9 9.30 3.84 4.33
C THR A 9 8.71 2.58 3.72
N GLY A 10 9.26 1.43 4.08
CA GLY A 10 8.75 0.12 3.66
C GLY A 10 7.47 -0.30 4.41
N VAL A 11 7.08 -1.55 4.17
CA VAL A 11 5.90 -2.17 4.78
C VAL A 11 6.24 -2.71 6.16
N GLU A 12 5.32 -2.57 7.11
CA GLU A 12 5.34 -3.27 8.40
C GLU A 12 4.30 -4.38 8.40
N PHE A 13 4.70 -5.57 8.84
CA PHE A 13 3.79 -6.68 9.10
C PHE A 13 3.32 -6.59 10.54
N ALA A 14 2.12 -6.07 10.74
CA ALA A 14 1.54 -5.87 12.05
C ALA A 14 0.02 -6.07 12.00
N SER A 15 -0.64 -6.10 13.16
CA SER A 15 -2.10 -6.05 13.20
C SER A 15 -2.60 -4.72 12.64
N ARG A 16 -3.83 -4.71 12.09
CA ARG A 16 -4.43 -3.52 11.47
C ARG A 16 -4.41 -2.29 12.40
N ASP A 17 -4.62 -2.50 13.68
CA ASP A 17 -4.76 -1.45 14.68
C ASP A 17 -3.47 -1.25 15.50
N ALA A 18 -2.34 -1.81 15.04
CA ALA A 18 -1.05 -1.59 15.67
C ALA A 18 -0.63 -0.12 15.55
N PRO A 19 -0.02 0.46 16.58
CA PRO A 19 0.52 1.81 16.49
C PRO A 19 1.64 1.88 15.46
N ALA A 20 1.83 3.06 14.85
CA ALA A 20 2.94 3.32 13.95
C ALA A 20 4.29 3.08 14.63
N SER A 21 5.25 2.49 13.91
CA SER A 21 6.61 2.32 14.39
C SER A 21 7.55 3.36 13.76
N ASP A 22 8.36 4.01 14.60
CA ASP A 22 9.33 5.02 14.17
C ASP A 22 10.64 4.42 13.65
N VAL A 23 10.84 3.12 13.81
CA VAL A 23 12.12 2.44 13.54
C VAL A 23 12.61 2.65 12.11
N GLN A 24 11.72 2.54 11.13
CA GLN A 24 12.09 2.72 9.74
C GLN A 24 12.41 4.16 9.40
N LEU A 25 11.60 5.11 9.89
CA LEU A 25 11.83 6.55 9.69
C LEU A 25 13.15 7.00 10.31
N ALA A 26 13.44 6.56 11.54
CA ALA A 26 14.70 6.88 12.23
C ALA A 26 15.93 6.44 11.42
N ARG A 27 15.82 5.36 10.64
CA ARG A 27 16.89 4.87 9.75
C ARG A 27 16.95 5.63 8.42
N VAL A 28 15.82 5.99 7.85
CA VAL A 28 15.72 6.60 6.52
C VAL A 28 16.07 8.09 6.55
N ILE A 29 15.66 8.84 7.58
CA ILE A 29 15.90 10.29 7.66
C ILE A 29 17.38 10.67 7.53
N PRO A 30 18.33 10.05 8.26
CA PRO A 30 19.76 10.37 8.12
C PRO A 30 20.30 10.07 6.72
N LEU A 31 19.77 9.03 6.06
CA LEU A 31 20.15 8.68 4.69
C LEU A 31 19.60 9.70 3.70
N ALA A 32 18.33 10.06 3.82
CA ALA A 32 17.67 11.04 2.95
C ALA A 32 18.37 12.41 3.01
N ARG A 33 18.84 12.84 4.19
CA ARG A 33 19.60 14.09 4.36
C ARG A 33 20.92 14.13 3.60
N LYS A 34 21.48 12.98 3.23
CA LYS A 34 22.69 12.91 2.38
C LYS A 34 22.41 13.26 0.91
N PHE A 35 21.17 13.06 0.46
CA PHE A 35 20.76 13.27 -0.93
C PHE A 35 19.97 14.57 -1.12
N PHE A 36 19.27 15.02 -0.09
CA PHE A 36 18.40 16.19 -0.15
C PHE A 36 18.59 17.09 1.07
N PRO A 37 18.59 18.41 0.89
CA PRO A 37 18.59 19.37 1.99
C PRO A 37 17.20 19.37 2.66
N LEU A 38 16.93 18.36 3.48
CA LEU A 38 15.69 18.28 4.25
C LEU A 38 15.65 19.41 5.28
N GLY A 39 14.58 20.19 5.26
CA GLY A 39 14.25 21.17 6.28
C GLY A 39 13.78 20.54 7.59
N GLU A 40 13.11 21.33 8.40
CA GLU A 40 12.49 20.86 9.63
C GLU A 40 11.31 19.94 9.35
N GLN A 41 11.09 18.98 10.23
CA GLN A 41 9.95 18.06 10.14
C GLN A 41 8.67 18.81 10.49
N ILE A 42 7.70 18.82 9.58
CA ILE A 42 6.42 19.50 9.74
C ILE A 42 5.47 18.65 10.58
N ASP A 43 5.32 17.35 10.22
CA ASP A 43 4.45 16.42 10.92
C ASP A 43 5.23 15.65 11.98
N VAL A 44 4.83 15.78 13.23
CA VAL A 44 5.45 15.06 14.36
C VAL A 44 5.03 13.60 14.38
N ASN A 45 3.79 13.31 13.93
CA ASN A 45 3.24 11.96 13.91
C ASN A 45 3.29 11.37 12.49
N PRO A 46 4.01 10.27 12.27
CA PRO A 46 4.03 9.62 10.95
C PRO A 46 2.64 9.08 10.60
N TRP A 47 2.21 9.33 9.37
CA TRP A 47 0.98 8.74 8.84
C TRP A 47 1.21 7.27 8.47
N VAL A 48 0.31 6.40 8.89
CA VAL A 48 0.29 4.98 8.56
C VAL A 48 -1.04 4.60 7.93
N GLY A 49 -0.99 3.85 6.83
CA GLY A 49 -2.17 3.30 6.16
C GLY A 49 -2.06 1.80 5.99
N SER A 50 -3.13 1.08 6.33
CA SER A 50 -3.19 -0.37 6.13
C SER A 50 -3.44 -0.72 4.67
N ARG A 51 -2.77 -1.76 4.17
CA ARG A 51 -2.94 -2.28 2.81
C ARG A 51 -3.44 -3.72 2.85
N PRO A 52 -4.41 -4.10 2.01
CA PRO A 52 -4.85 -5.48 1.87
C PRO A 52 -3.78 -6.27 1.10
N CYS A 53 -2.92 -6.95 1.82
CA CYS A 53 -1.88 -7.81 1.25
C CYS A 53 -2.23 -9.28 1.47
N LEU A 54 -1.97 -10.11 0.47
CA LEU A 54 -1.99 -11.56 0.58
C LEU A 54 -0.56 -12.09 0.78
N PRO A 55 -0.38 -13.30 1.33
CA PRO A 55 0.95 -13.83 1.62
C PRO A 55 1.88 -13.95 0.40
N ASP A 56 1.30 -14.21 -0.78
CA ASP A 56 2.00 -14.28 -2.06
C ASP A 56 2.12 -12.94 -2.80
N MET A 57 1.54 -11.87 -2.22
CA MET A 57 1.49 -10.52 -2.78
C MET A 57 0.74 -10.41 -4.12
N LEU A 58 -0.02 -11.44 -4.51
CA LEU A 58 -0.84 -11.45 -5.72
C LEU A 58 -2.30 -11.12 -5.40
N PRO A 59 -3.01 -10.35 -6.27
CA PRO A 59 -4.42 -10.08 -6.08
C PRO A 59 -5.29 -11.31 -6.38
N VAL A 60 -6.38 -11.46 -5.65
CA VAL A 60 -7.44 -12.42 -5.98
C VAL A 60 -8.41 -11.78 -6.96
N ILE A 61 -8.54 -12.38 -8.16
CA ILE A 61 -9.47 -11.94 -9.18
C ILE A 61 -10.21 -13.19 -9.70
N GLY A 62 -11.54 -13.22 -9.58
CA GLY A 62 -12.33 -14.35 -10.06
C GLY A 62 -13.62 -14.58 -9.29
N GLU A 63 -14.38 -15.60 -9.72
CA GLU A 63 -15.62 -16.02 -9.07
C GLU A 63 -15.33 -16.84 -7.80
N SER A 64 -16.17 -16.68 -6.80
CA SER A 64 -16.11 -17.47 -5.57
C SER A 64 -16.38 -18.96 -5.87
N ALA A 65 -15.51 -19.84 -5.37
CA ALA A 65 -15.72 -21.28 -5.43
C ALA A 65 -16.96 -21.76 -4.64
N HIS A 66 -17.45 -20.96 -3.69
CA HIS A 66 -18.54 -21.35 -2.79
C HIS A 66 -19.85 -20.63 -3.07
N ARG A 67 -19.84 -19.55 -3.84
CA ARG A 67 -21.04 -18.77 -4.16
C ARG A 67 -21.04 -18.30 -5.59
N ARG A 68 -21.89 -18.90 -6.41
CA ARG A 68 -22.10 -18.50 -7.80
C ARG A 68 -22.58 -17.04 -7.88
N GLY A 69 -22.03 -16.29 -8.81
CA GLY A 69 -22.35 -14.88 -9.02
C GLY A 69 -21.65 -13.90 -8.06
N LEU A 70 -20.85 -14.41 -7.10
CA LEU A 70 -20.01 -13.58 -6.25
C LEU A 70 -18.60 -13.51 -6.83
N TRP A 71 -18.14 -12.33 -7.16
CA TRP A 71 -16.85 -12.08 -7.79
C TRP A 71 -15.93 -11.29 -6.88
N PHE A 72 -14.64 -11.59 -6.94
CA PHE A 72 -13.60 -10.94 -6.16
C PHE A 72 -12.64 -10.16 -7.05
N ALA A 73 -12.20 -9.01 -6.56
CA ALA A 73 -11.08 -8.24 -7.10
C ALA A 73 -10.43 -7.46 -5.93
N PHE A 74 -9.54 -8.11 -5.18
CA PHE A 74 -8.93 -7.51 -4.01
C PHE A 74 -7.50 -8.01 -3.77
N GLY A 75 -6.80 -7.44 -2.78
CA GLY A 75 -5.48 -7.90 -2.38
C GLY A 75 -4.34 -7.36 -3.24
N HIS A 76 -4.54 -6.24 -3.92
CA HIS A 76 -3.55 -5.61 -4.82
C HIS A 76 -2.34 -4.98 -4.10
N ALA A 77 -2.25 -5.07 -2.78
CA ALA A 77 -1.19 -4.47 -1.98
C ALA A 77 -0.95 -2.98 -2.32
N HIS A 78 0.24 -2.62 -2.77
CA HIS A 78 0.59 -1.27 -3.21
C HIS A 78 0.39 -1.02 -4.71
N HIS A 79 -0.04 -2.03 -5.45
CA HIS A 79 -0.24 -1.94 -6.90
C HIS A 79 -1.68 -1.68 -7.34
N GLY A 80 -2.60 -1.42 -6.40
CA GLY A 80 -4.02 -1.28 -6.69
C GLY A 80 -4.34 -0.28 -7.80
N LEU A 81 -3.77 0.92 -7.75
CA LEU A 81 -3.98 1.95 -8.76
C LEU A 81 -3.40 1.53 -10.12
N THR A 82 -2.18 1.00 -10.14
CA THR A 82 -1.48 0.57 -11.36
C THR A 82 -2.20 -0.58 -12.05
N LEU A 83 -2.73 -1.54 -11.27
CA LEU A 83 -3.38 -2.74 -11.80
C LEU A 83 -4.89 -2.59 -11.99
N ALA A 84 -5.50 -1.48 -11.57
CA ALA A 84 -6.96 -1.30 -11.59
C ALA A 84 -7.59 -1.57 -12.96
N ALA A 85 -7.06 -0.98 -14.02
CA ALA A 85 -7.59 -1.14 -15.38
C ALA A 85 -7.42 -2.59 -15.90
N ALA A 86 -6.27 -3.22 -15.63
CA ALA A 86 -6.01 -4.60 -16.03
C ALA A 86 -6.92 -5.58 -15.29
N SER A 87 -7.08 -5.40 -13.98
CA SER A 87 -7.96 -6.21 -13.13
C SER A 87 -9.43 -6.09 -13.55
N GLY A 88 -9.89 -4.85 -13.80
CA GLY A 88 -11.25 -4.62 -14.26
C GLY A 88 -11.54 -5.26 -15.61
N ARG A 89 -10.60 -5.16 -16.57
CA ARG A 89 -10.73 -5.81 -17.86
C ARG A 89 -10.78 -7.34 -17.76
N LEU A 90 -9.88 -7.92 -16.95
CA LEU A 90 -9.85 -9.35 -16.71
C LEU A 90 -11.16 -9.84 -16.10
N LEU A 91 -11.65 -9.17 -15.06
CA LEU A 91 -12.92 -9.51 -14.42
C LEU A 91 -14.10 -9.43 -15.40
N ALA A 92 -14.17 -8.36 -16.21
CA ALA A 92 -15.22 -8.21 -17.23
C ALA A 92 -15.20 -9.30 -18.31
N GLN A 93 -14.04 -9.89 -18.62
CA GLN A 93 -13.94 -11.03 -19.52
C GLN A 93 -14.42 -12.33 -18.89
N MET A 94 -14.25 -12.47 -17.56
CA MET A 94 -14.64 -13.69 -16.83
C MET A 94 -16.13 -13.73 -16.48
N VAL A 95 -16.79 -12.58 -16.34
CA VAL A 95 -18.22 -12.46 -15.98
C VAL A 95 -19.18 -12.78 -17.14
N LYS A 96 -18.69 -13.05 -18.33
CA LYS A 96 -19.51 -13.32 -19.52
C LYS A 96 -20.31 -14.61 -19.45
#